data_fa948ab3a4ba590f57add7d1924440ff
#
_entry.id   fa948ab3a4ba590f57add7d1924440ff
#
_cell.length_a   1.000
_cell.length_b   1.000
_cell.length_c   1.000
_cell.angle_alpha   90.00
_cell.angle_beta   90.00
_cell.angle_gamma   90.00
#
_symmetry.space_group_name_H-M   'P 1'
#
loop_
_entity.id
_entity.type
_entity.pdbx_description
1 polymer ?
#
loop_
_entity_poly.entity_id
_entity_poly.type
_entity_poly.pdbx_seq_one_letter_code
_entity_poly.pdbx_strand_id
1 'polypeptide(L)'
;RKKGSFRQAKAMVIKMKEQKEPKHDLLALFEECLSADYISTEESGNYAVKEENGRLTFFFEWSDGCEDWRNNLDFPAAVYKETGKHWYCHRGFLKVFKGILPHIEEKIRHTDAKEVLVVGYSHGAAIATLVHEYIFYNRPDLRENLWGYGFGCPRCFWGFLPSKEVQGRWARFFPIRNIDDLVTHLPPAVFGYRHVHSVYTVGKRGKYRRVEAH
;
A
#
# COMPACT_ATOMS: atom_id res chain seq x y z
N ARG A 1 11.98 32.33 -16.64
CA ARG A 1 11.71 30.87 -16.79
C ARG A 1 12.59 29.94 -15.91
N LYS A 2 13.81 30.38 -15.46
CA LYS A 2 14.70 29.51 -14.63
C LYS A 2 14.32 29.40 -13.13
N LYS A 3 13.57 30.32 -12.54
CA LYS A 3 13.18 30.29 -11.11
C LYS A 3 12.13 29.23 -10.77
N GLY A 4 11.26 28.84 -11.71
CA GLY A 4 10.26 27.79 -11.49
C GLY A 4 10.85 26.39 -11.41
N SER A 5 11.84 26.08 -12.24
CA SER A 5 12.55 24.80 -12.28
C SER A 5 13.35 24.54 -10.98
N PHE A 6 13.98 25.58 -10.42
CA PHE A 6 14.76 25.45 -9.18
C PHE A 6 13.88 25.23 -7.94
N ARG A 7 12.68 25.84 -7.89
CA ARG A 7 11.70 25.60 -6.82
C ARG A 7 11.11 24.19 -6.89
N GLN A 8 10.83 23.69 -8.09
CA GLN A 8 10.34 22.32 -8.29
C GLN A 8 11.40 21.28 -7.93
N ALA A 9 12.67 21.48 -8.33
CA ALA A 9 13.77 20.61 -7.96
C ALA A 9 14.01 20.62 -6.42
N LYS A 10 13.98 21.81 -5.79
CA LYS A 10 14.13 21.91 -4.33
C LYS A 10 12.96 21.28 -3.56
N ALA A 11 11.72 21.40 -4.05
CA ALA A 11 10.55 20.73 -3.49
C ALA A 11 10.65 19.20 -3.67
N MET A 12 11.18 18.73 -4.80
CA MET A 12 11.40 17.30 -5.05
C MET A 12 12.52 16.72 -4.16
N VAL A 13 13.62 17.45 -3.97
CA VAL A 13 14.71 17.06 -3.06
C VAL A 13 14.26 17.07 -1.58
N ILE A 14 13.43 18.04 -1.19
CA ILE A 14 12.84 18.08 0.18
C ILE A 14 11.89 16.88 0.37
N LYS A 15 11.09 16.54 -0.67
CA LYS A 15 10.16 15.41 -0.64
C LYS A 15 10.90 14.06 -0.55
N MET A 16 12.06 13.93 -1.19
CA MET A 16 12.91 12.73 -1.09
C MET A 16 13.57 12.58 0.28
N LYS A 17 13.77 13.67 1.05
CA LYS A 17 14.35 13.60 2.40
C LYS A 17 13.40 13.12 3.49
N GLU A 18 12.09 13.08 3.23
CA GLU A 18 11.07 12.65 4.20
C GLU A 18 10.72 11.15 4.07
N GLN A 19 11.03 10.50 2.94
CA GLN A 19 10.82 9.08 2.73
C GLN A 19 12.06 8.30 3.18
N LYS A 20 11.87 7.29 4.03
CA LYS A 20 12.92 6.35 4.37
C LYS A 20 13.26 5.48 3.16
N GLU A 21 14.46 4.94 3.12
CA GLU A 21 14.83 3.94 2.12
C GLU A 21 14.26 2.58 2.51
N PRO A 22 13.89 1.71 1.54
CA PRO A 22 13.50 0.34 1.81
C PRO A 22 14.58 -0.39 2.64
N LYS A 23 14.18 -0.99 3.75
CA LYS A 23 15.10 -1.71 4.64
C LYS A 23 15.36 -3.14 4.17
N HIS A 24 14.39 -3.76 3.52
CA HIS A 24 14.36 -5.18 3.18
C HIS A 24 14.65 -5.38 1.69
N ASP A 25 15.07 -6.60 1.33
CA ASP A 25 15.25 -7.00 -0.05
C ASP A 25 13.89 -7.07 -0.76
N LEU A 26 13.68 -6.15 -1.72
CA LEU A 26 12.41 -6.01 -2.42
C LEU A 26 12.11 -7.21 -3.32
N LEU A 27 13.14 -7.83 -3.92
CA LEU A 27 12.94 -9.00 -4.78
C LEU A 27 12.51 -10.20 -3.95
N ALA A 28 13.22 -10.48 -2.86
CA ALA A 28 12.87 -11.57 -1.96
C ALA A 28 11.46 -11.43 -1.38
N LEU A 29 11.08 -10.21 -0.94
CA LEU A 29 9.73 -9.95 -0.45
C LEU A 29 8.65 -10.11 -1.53
N PHE A 30 8.95 -9.75 -2.77
CA PHE A 30 8.02 -9.94 -3.88
C PHE A 30 7.84 -11.42 -4.20
N GLU A 31 8.92 -12.20 -4.25
CA GLU A 31 8.89 -13.64 -4.46
C GLU A 31 8.12 -14.36 -3.33
N GLU A 32 8.35 -13.98 -2.07
CA GLU A 32 7.58 -14.49 -0.94
C GLU A 32 6.09 -14.14 -1.06
N CYS A 33 5.76 -12.92 -1.47
CA CYS A 33 4.38 -12.48 -1.68
C CYS A 33 3.68 -13.30 -2.77
N LEU A 34 4.37 -13.62 -3.88
CA LEU A 34 3.80 -14.43 -4.96
C LEU A 34 3.63 -15.92 -4.60
N SER A 35 4.39 -16.43 -3.64
CA SER A 35 4.42 -17.86 -3.27
C SER A 35 3.81 -18.15 -1.90
N ALA A 36 3.21 -17.17 -1.22
CA ALA A 36 2.64 -17.36 0.10
C ALA A 36 1.40 -18.27 0.08
N ASP A 37 1.18 -19.00 1.19
CA ASP A 37 0.00 -19.85 1.36
C ASP A 37 -1.22 -19.01 1.75
N TYR A 38 -1.97 -18.56 0.75
CA TYR A 38 -3.09 -17.66 0.92
C TYR A 38 -4.35 -18.34 1.45
N ILE A 39 -5.02 -17.65 2.38
CA ILE A 39 -6.35 -17.98 2.90
C ILE A 39 -7.34 -16.99 2.30
N SER A 40 -8.41 -17.50 1.69
CA SER A 40 -9.48 -16.67 1.11
C SER A 40 -10.55 -16.35 2.14
N THR A 41 -11.03 -15.10 2.15
CA THR A 41 -12.19 -14.68 2.93
C THR A 41 -13.45 -14.64 2.07
N GLU A 42 -14.65 -14.60 2.70
CA GLU A 42 -15.93 -14.50 1.99
C GLU A 42 -16.05 -13.22 1.14
N GLU A 43 -15.39 -12.13 1.55
CA GLU A 43 -15.37 -10.86 0.84
C GLU A 43 -14.32 -10.80 -0.28
N SER A 44 -13.86 -11.95 -0.77
CA SER A 44 -12.87 -12.08 -1.85
C SER A 44 -11.51 -11.45 -1.51
N GLY A 45 -11.13 -11.43 -0.25
CA GLY A 45 -9.79 -11.02 0.21
C GLY A 45 -8.90 -12.24 0.42
N ASN A 46 -7.71 -12.24 -0.18
CA ASN A 46 -6.70 -13.25 0.07
C ASN A 46 -5.59 -12.69 0.95
N TYR A 47 -5.31 -13.38 2.05
CA TYR A 47 -4.23 -13.01 2.95
C TYR A 47 -3.42 -14.24 3.37
N ALA A 48 -2.15 -14.04 3.66
CA ALA A 48 -1.30 -15.03 4.30
C ALA A 48 -0.53 -14.40 5.47
N VAL A 49 -0.15 -15.23 6.44
CA VAL A 49 0.58 -14.77 7.62
C VAL A 49 1.78 -15.68 7.84
N LYS A 50 2.95 -15.09 8.02
CA LYS A 50 4.20 -15.78 8.35
C LYS A 50 4.80 -15.15 9.60
N GLU A 51 5.09 -15.94 10.60
CA GLU A 51 5.77 -15.48 11.81
C GLU A 51 7.03 -16.30 12.02
N GLU A 52 8.18 -15.65 11.92
CA GLU A 52 9.48 -16.28 12.06
C GLU A 52 10.54 -15.29 12.55
N ASN A 53 11.49 -15.76 13.33
CA ASN A 53 12.65 -14.98 13.80
C ASN A 53 12.26 -13.63 14.45
N GLY A 54 11.14 -13.57 15.15
CA GLY A 54 10.64 -12.35 15.80
C GLY A 54 10.05 -11.33 14.83
N ARG A 55 9.74 -11.73 13.59
CA ARG A 55 9.06 -10.95 12.57
C ARG A 55 7.71 -11.56 12.24
N LEU A 56 6.68 -10.72 12.20
CA LEU A 56 5.35 -11.04 11.71
C LEU A 56 5.16 -10.39 10.34
N THR A 57 4.89 -11.18 9.31
CA THR A 57 4.65 -10.69 7.95
C THR A 57 3.24 -11.04 7.51
N PHE A 58 2.51 -10.04 7.07
CA PHE A 58 1.23 -10.19 6.39
C PHE A 58 1.43 -10.03 4.90
N PHE A 59 0.88 -10.96 4.11
CA PHE A 59 0.85 -10.88 2.65
C PHE A 59 -0.58 -10.74 2.17
N PHE A 60 -0.78 -9.92 1.15
CA PHE A 60 -2.09 -9.69 0.51
C PHE A 60 -1.95 -9.82 -1.00
N GLU A 61 -2.81 -10.62 -1.57
CA GLU A 61 -2.84 -10.89 -3.00
C GLU A 61 -4.20 -10.51 -3.58
N TRP A 62 -4.24 -10.54 -4.89
CA TRP A 62 -5.42 -10.40 -5.70
C TRP A 62 -6.34 -11.63 -5.55
N SER A 63 -7.66 -11.41 -5.47
CA SER A 63 -8.66 -12.45 -5.68
C SER A 63 -9.28 -12.33 -7.07
N ASP A 64 -9.66 -13.46 -7.68
CA ASP A 64 -10.17 -13.58 -9.06
C ASP A 64 -11.42 -12.72 -9.38
N GLY A 65 -12.08 -12.15 -8.40
CA GLY A 65 -13.23 -11.27 -8.58
C GLY A 65 -12.92 -9.81 -8.92
N CYS A 66 -11.64 -9.43 -9.04
CA CYS A 66 -11.22 -8.02 -9.15
C CYS A 66 -10.98 -7.53 -10.59
N GLU A 67 -11.22 -8.33 -11.64
CA GLU A 67 -11.16 -7.84 -13.01
C GLU A 67 -12.19 -6.75 -13.29
N ASP A 68 -13.32 -6.79 -12.59
CA ASP A 68 -14.42 -5.83 -12.75
C ASP A 68 -14.05 -4.40 -12.35
N TRP A 69 -13.11 -4.19 -11.43
CA TRP A 69 -12.71 -2.85 -11.06
C TRP A 69 -11.87 -2.13 -12.12
N ARG A 70 -11.15 -2.88 -12.97
CA ARG A 70 -10.42 -2.33 -14.13
C ARG A 70 -11.38 -1.85 -15.22
N ASN A 71 -12.50 -2.56 -15.39
CA ASN A 71 -13.49 -2.29 -16.40
C ASN A 71 -14.55 -1.30 -15.92
N ASN A 72 -14.76 -1.19 -14.62
CA ASN A 72 -15.75 -0.32 -14.03
C ASN A 72 -15.09 1.02 -13.65
N LEU A 73 -15.34 2.06 -14.44
CA LEU A 73 -14.84 3.43 -14.18
C LEU A 73 -15.51 4.09 -12.95
N ASP A 74 -16.42 3.37 -12.27
CA ASP A 74 -17.03 3.83 -11.03
C ASP A 74 -16.07 3.55 -9.85
N PHE A 75 -15.37 4.59 -9.43
CA PHE A 75 -14.44 4.56 -8.30
C PHE A 75 -15.04 5.29 -7.09
N PRO A 76 -16.07 4.74 -6.42
CA PRO A 76 -16.68 5.41 -5.28
C PRO A 76 -15.71 5.46 -4.11
N ALA A 77 -15.62 6.65 -3.49
CA ALA A 77 -14.91 6.82 -2.24
C ALA A 77 -15.80 6.43 -1.04
N ALA A 78 -15.17 5.91 0.00
CA ALA A 78 -15.80 5.60 1.27
C ALA A 78 -14.93 6.09 2.44
N VAL A 79 -15.55 6.31 3.59
CA VAL A 79 -14.86 6.79 4.79
C VAL A 79 -14.17 5.62 5.51
N TYR A 80 -12.85 5.72 5.66
CA TYR A 80 -12.07 4.86 6.55
C TYR A 80 -12.16 5.40 7.99
N LYS A 81 -12.63 4.59 8.93
CA LYS A 81 -12.92 5.01 10.30
C LYS A 81 -12.17 4.23 11.37
N GLU A 82 -11.46 3.19 10.99
CA GLU A 82 -10.92 2.16 11.88
C GLU A 82 -9.76 2.62 12.76
N THR A 83 -9.32 3.86 12.59
CA THR A 83 -8.21 4.45 13.37
C THR A 83 -8.61 5.68 14.18
N GLY A 84 -9.91 5.97 14.32
CA GLY A 84 -10.38 7.17 14.99
C GLY A 84 -10.12 8.49 14.24
N LYS A 85 -9.34 8.46 13.15
CA LYS A 85 -9.15 9.57 12.21
C LYS A 85 -9.77 9.21 10.88
N HIS A 86 -10.68 10.05 10.41
CA HIS A 86 -11.45 9.79 9.21
C HIS A 86 -10.70 10.31 7.98
N TRP A 87 -10.59 9.45 6.97
CA TRP A 87 -10.16 9.83 5.63
C TRP A 87 -10.92 9.02 4.59
N TYR A 88 -10.82 9.39 3.33
CA TYR A 88 -11.54 8.71 2.27
C TYR A 88 -10.61 7.81 1.47
N CYS A 89 -11.08 6.60 1.17
CA CYS A 89 -10.38 5.64 0.33
C CYS A 89 -11.34 5.01 -0.67
N HIS A 90 -10.79 4.22 -1.59
CA HIS A 90 -11.60 3.45 -2.55
C HIS A 90 -12.48 2.45 -1.81
N ARG A 91 -13.81 2.49 -2.08
CA ARG A 91 -14.82 1.67 -1.38
C ARG A 91 -14.59 0.17 -1.51
N GLY A 92 -14.18 -0.29 -2.71
CA GLY A 92 -13.88 -1.70 -2.95
C GLY A 92 -12.72 -2.22 -2.09
N PHE A 93 -11.63 -1.47 -2.00
CA PHE A 93 -10.50 -1.82 -1.14
C PHE A 93 -10.89 -1.85 0.34
N LEU A 94 -11.69 -0.87 0.77
CA LEU A 94 -12.19 -0.82 2.14
C LEU A 94 -13.08 -2.02 2.49
N LYS A 95 -13.92 -2.48 1.55
CA LYS A 95 -14.79 -3.65 1.76
C LYS A 95 -13.95 -4.91 2.01
N VAL A 96 -12.98 -5.18 1.13
CA VAL A 96 -12.08 -6.33 1.27
C VAL A 96 -11.26 -6.25 2.56
N PHE A 97 -10.68 -5.06 2.85
CA PHE A 97 -9.97 -4.83 4.10
C PHE A 97 -10.82 -5.18 5.34
N LYS A 98 -12.08 -4.76 5.37
CA LYS A 98 -13.00 -5.07 6.50
C LYS A 98 -13.27 -6.55 6.67
N GLY A 99 -13.33 -7.32 5.58
CA GLY A 99 -13.45 -8.78 5.64
C GLY A 99 -12.21 -9.46 6.23
N ILE A 100 -11.03 -8.90 5.98
CA ILE A 100 -9.76 -9.44 6.51
C ILE A 100 -9.47 -8.93 7.94
N LEU A 101 -10.01 -7.79 8.33
CA LEU A 101 -9.65 -7.08 9.57
C LEU A 101 -9.72 -7.95 10.83
N PRO A 102 -10.74 -8.79 11.08
CA PRO A 102 -10.78 -9.63 12.28
C PRO A 102 -9.57 -10.56 12.43
N HIS A 103 -9.06 -11.08 11.31
CA HIS A 103 -7.88 -11.95 11.28
C HIS A 103 -6.60 -11.19 11.59
N ILE A 104 -6.49 -9.94 11.08
CA ILE A 104 -5.37 -9.06 11.40
C ILE A 104 -5.39 -8.71 12.90
N GLU A 105 -6.55 -8.33 13.42
CA GLU A 105 -6.72 -7.98 14.84
C GLU A 105 -6.29 -9.13 15.77
N GLU A 106 -6.72 -10.35 15.47
CA GLU A 106 -6.32 -11.52 16.23
C GLU A 106 -4.80 -11.69 16.27
N LYS A 107 -4.15 -11.63 15.09
CA LYS A 107 -2.70 -11.83 15.00
C LYS A 107 -1.90 -10.73 15.67
N ILE A 108 -2.23 -9.46 15.44
CA ILE A 108 -1.47 -8.35 16.04
C ILE A 108 -1.71 -8.21 17.54
N ARG A 109 -2.84 -8.72 18.08
CA ARG A 109 -3.13 -8.70 19.52
C ARG A 109 -2.23 -9.66 20.29
N HIS A 110 -1.91 -10.79 19.71
CA HIS A 110 -1.22 -11.90 20.38
C HIS A 110 0.24 -12.07 19.98
N THR A 111 0.75 -11.24 19.06
CA THR A 111 2.16 -11.35 18.62
C THR A 111 3.11 -10.68 19.60
N ASP A 112 4.24 -11.36 19.84
CA ASP A 112 5.44 -10.82 20.51
C ASP A 112 6.52 -10.37 19.50
N ALA A 113 6.18 -10.33 18.21
CA ALA A 113 7.10 -9.94 17.15
C ALA A 113 7.66 -8.54 17.40
N LYS A 114 8.95 -8.38 17.12
CA LYS A 114 9.66 -7.09 17.26
C LYS A 114 9.60 -6.26 15.97
N GLU A 115 9.25 -6.90 14.86
CA GLU A 115 9.10 -6.26 13.55
C GLU A 115 7.83 -6.78 12.87
N VAL A 116 7.11 -5.88 12.23
CA VAL A 116 5.92 -6.23 11.43
C VAL A 116 6.10 -5.75 10.00
N LEU A 117 5.89 -6.64 9.04
CA LEU A 117 5.85 -6.33 7.62
C LEU A 117 4.43 -6.50 7.09
N VAL A 118 4.03 -5.57 6.23
CA VAL A 118 2.76 -5.60 5.50
C VAL A 118 3.08 -5.53 4.02
N VAL A 119 2.89 -6.62 3.31
CA VAL A 119 3.32 -6.78 1.91
C VAL A 119 2.10 -7.09 1.05
N GLY A 120 2.01 -6.46 -0.11
CA GLY A 120 0.91 -6.74 -1.03
C GLY A 120 1.29 -6.51 -2.48
N TYR A 121 0.60 -7.24 -3.38
CA TYR A 121 0.76 -7.10 -4.82
C TYR A 121 -0.57 -6.68 -5.45
N SER A 122 -0.51 -5.74 -6.41
CA SER A 122 -1.68 -5.26 -7.16
C SER A 122 -2.79 -4.75 -6.24
N HIS A 123 -3.99 -5.31 -6.29
CA HIS A 123 -5.09 -5.02 -5.37
C HIS A 123 -4.68 -5.26 -3.90
N GLY A 124 -3.93 -6.33 -3.62
CA GLY A 124 -3.39 -6.62 -2.29
C GLY A 124 -2.49 -5.50 -1.75
N ALA A 125 -1.81 -4.74 -2.62
CA ALA A 125 -1.01 -3.58 -2.19
C ALA A 125 -1.88 -2.43 -1.66
N ALA A 126 -3.10 -2.24 -2.18
CA ALA A 126 -4.06 -1.30 -1.61
C ALA A 126 -4.57 -1.79 -0.24
N ILE A 127 -4.82 -3.08 -0.09
CA ILE A 127 -5.20 -3.67 1.21
C ILE A 127 -4.05 -3.51 2.21
N ALA A 128 -2.81 -3.80 1.81
CA ALA A 128 -1.62 -3.58 2.62
C ALA A 128 -1.50 -2.12 3.12
N THR A 129 -1.89 -1.13 2.30
CA THR A 129 -1.93 0.28 2.69
C THR A 129 -2.88 0.52 3.87
N LEU A 130 -4.09 -0.07 3.85
CA LEU A 130 -5.09 0.07 4.90
C LEU A 130 -4.68 -0.69 6.17
N VAL A 131 -4.12 -1.89 6.02
CA VAL A 131 -3.63 -2.70 7.15
C VAL A 131 -2.45 -2.01 7.85
N HIS A 132 -1.50 -1.44 7.09
CA HIS A 132 -0.39 -0.68 7.66
C HIS A 132 -0.88 0.48 8.54
N GLU A 133 -1.85 1.26 8.06
CA GLU A 133 -2.49 2.35 8.83
C GLU A 133 -3.15 1.81 10.11
N TYR A 134 -3.88 0.69 9.99
CA TYR A 134 -4.55 0.07 11.12
C TYR A 134 -3.55 -0.34 12.22
N ILE A 135 -2.47 -1.04 11.86
CA ILE A 135 -1.43 -1.47 12.80
C ILE A 135 -0.73 -0.26 13.42
N PHE A 136 -0.40 0.76 12.62
CA PHE A 136 0.26 1.98 13.10
C PHE A 136 -0.53 2.65 14.23
N TYR A 137 -1.85 2.64 14.18
CA TYR A 137 -2.70 3.23 15.21
C TYR A 137 -2.92 2.33 16.40
N ASN A 138 -3.16 1.05 16.18
CA ASN A 138 -3.61 0.13 17.21
C ASN A 138 -2.45 -0.55 17.96
N ARG A 139 -1.22 -0.50 17.41
CA ARG A 139 0.01 -1.00 18.04
C ARG A 139 1.11 0.08 18.05
N PRO A 140 0.97 1.09 18.93
CA PRO A 140 1.96 2.18 19.04
C PRO A 140 3.39 1.70 19.32
N ASP A 141 3.52 0.58 20.02
CA ASP A 141 4.77 -0.10 20.35
C ASP A 141 5.52 -0.63 19.12
N LEU A 142 4.79 -0.96 18.04
CA LEU A 142 5.37 -1.50 16.81
C LEU A 142 5.70 -0.43 15.75
N ARG A 143 5.29 0.83 15.93
CA ARG A 143 5.40 1.89 14.90
C ARG A 143 6.79 2.05 14.31
N GLU A 144 7.82 1.96 15.14
CA GLU A 144 9.21 2.14 14.69
C GLU A 144 9.74 0.95 13.87
N ASN A 145 9.11 -0.21 13.99
CA ASN A 145 9.46 -1.45 13.31
C ASN A 145 8.32 -1.97 12.41
N LEU A 146 7.36 -1.10 12.06
CA LEU A 146 6.31 -1.40 11.08
C LEU A 146 6.75 -0.93 9.70
N TRP A 147 6.80 -1.86 8.75
CA TRP A 147 7.21 -1.62 7.37
C TRP A 147 6.14 -2.12 6.40
N GLY A 148 5.95 -1.40 5.30
CA GLY A 148 4.97 -1.76 4.28
C GLY A 148 5.55 -1.70 2.87
N TYR A 149 5.18 -2.67 2.04
CA TYR A 149 5.63 -2.79 0.66
C TYR A 149 4.45 -3.13 -0.24
N GLY A 150 4.08 -2.19 -1.10
CA GLY A 150 2.98 -2.37 -2.05
C GLY A 150 3.51 -2.45 -3.47
N PHE A 151 3.66 -3.66 -4.01
CA PHE A 151 4.11 -3.90 -5.38
C PHE A 151 2.97 -3.67 -6.37
N GLY A 152 3.21 -2.93 -7.44
CA GLY A 152 2.16 -2.56 -8.39
C GLY A 152 1.00 -1.81 -7.71
N CYS A 153 1.30 -0.99 -6.71
CA CYS A 153 0.31 -0.41 -5.80
C CYS A 153 -0.63 0.58 -6.51
N PRO A 154 -1.95 0.36 -6.54
CA PRO A 154 -2.92 1.34 -7.04
C PRO A 154 -3.09 2.50 -6.05
N ARG A 155 -3.75 3.57 -6.50
CA ARG A 155 -4.07 4.72 -5.63
C ARG A 155 -5.22 4.37 -4.71
N CYS A 156 -4.99 4.42 -3.41
CA CYS A 156 -5.98 4.08 -2.40
C CYS A 156 -6.63 5.30 -1.75
N PHE A 157 -5.88 6.37 -1.48
CA PHE A 157 -6.35 7.57 -0.81
C PHE A 157 -7.16 8.46 -1.76
N TRP A 158 -8.30 9.01 -1.29
CA TRP A 158 -9.13 9.96 -2.02
C TRP A 158 -9.16 11.32 -1.32
N GLY A 159 -9.02 12.40 -2.09
CA GLY A 159 -9.09 13.78 -1.60
C GLY A 159 -7.83 14.58 -1.89
N PHE A 160 -7.65 15.67 -1.13
CA PHE A 160 -6.44 16.49 -1.21
C PHE A 160 -5.23 15.71 -0.73
N LEU A 161 -4.04 16.19 -1.07
CA LEU A 161 -2.79 15.58 -0.59
C LEU A 161 -2.85 15.46 0.95
N PRO A 162 -2.49 14.30 1.50
CA PRO A 162 -2.45 14.09 2.94
C PRO A 162 -1.58 15.16 3.62
N SER A 163 -1.99 15.63 4.79
CA SER A 163 -1.16 16.51 5.62
C SER A 163 0.16 15.83 5.96
N LYS A 164 1.17 16.61 6.42
CA LYS A 164 2.46 16.04 6.86
C LYS A 164 2.29 15.00 7.99
N GLU A 165 1.35 15.25 8.89
CA GLU A 165 1.01 14.31 9.96
C GLU A 165 0.48 12.98 9.39
N VAL A 166 -0.43 13.06 8.43
CA VAL A 166 -0.97 11.89 7.75
C VAL A 166 0.12 11.15 6.96
N GLN A 167 0.97 11.86 6.23
CA GLN A 167 2.10 11.26 5.49
C GLN A 167 3.10 10.57 6.41
N GLY A 168 3.32 11.10 7.62
CA GLY A 168 4.21 10.51 8.62
C GLY A 168 3.83 9.10 9.05
N ARG A 169 2.55 8.75 8.99
CA ARG A 169 2.09 7.39 9.32
C ARG A 169 2.56 6.35 8.31
N TRP A 170 2.66 6.74 7.04
CA TRP A 170 3.16 5.90 5.95
C TRP A 170 4.62 6.19 5.58
N ALA A 171 5.41 6.76 6.50
CA ALA A 171 6.82 7.06 6.25
C ALA A 171 7.67 5.81 5.96
N ARG A 172 7.19 4.63 6.40
CA ARG A 172 7.80 3.31 6.13
C ARG A 172 6.93 2.42 5.25
N PHE A 173 5.95 2.99 4.56
CA PHE A 173 5.18 2.31 3.53
C PHE A 173 5.66 2.74 2.15
N PHE A 174 6.04 1.78 1.33
CA PHE A 174 6.60 2.00 0.00
C PHE A 174 5.61 1.52 -1.07
N PRO A 175 4.82 2.42 -1.68
CA PRO A 175 4.14 2.12 -2.93
C PRO A 175 5.19 1.94 -4.02
N ILE A 176 5.34 0.73 -4.53
CA ILE A 176 6.35 0.37 -5.54
C ILE A 176 5.67 0.20 -6.88
N ARG A 177 6.28 0.71 -7.94
CA ARG A 177 5.80 0.50 -9.31
C ARG A 177 6.96 0.22 -10.26
N ASN A 178 6.71 -0.61 -11.25
CA ASN A 178 7.49 -0.58 -12.47
C ASN A 178 7.14 0.71 -13.26
N ILE A 179 8.14 1.34 -13.88
CA ILE A 179 7.99 2.67 -14.50
C ILE A 179 6.87 2.74 -15.55
N ASP A 180 6.59 1.63 -16.25
CA ASP A 180 5.57 1.54 -17.29
C ASP A 180 4.25 0.90 -16.81
N ASP A 181 4.14 0.56 -15.51
CA ASP A 181 2.96 -0.07 -14.92
C ASP A 181 1.73 0.87 -14.92
N LEU A 182 0.69 0.50 -15.67
CA LEU A 182 -0.54 1.27 -15.77
C LEU A 182 -1.41 1.16 -14.50
N VAL A 183 -1.41 0.00 -13.83
CA VAL A 183 -2.27 -0.27 -12.67
C VAL A 183 -1.99 0.72 -11.54
N THR A 184 -0.75 1.11 -11.34
CA THR A 184 -0.34 2.09 -10.33
C THR A 184 -0.87 3.51 -10.59
N HIS A 185 -1.44 3.76 -11.76
CA HIS A 185 -2.11 5.01 -12.10
C HIS A 185 -3.63 4.96 -11.87
N LEU A 186 -4.17 3.82 -11.44
CA LEU A 186 -5.59 3.61 -11.15
C LEU A 186 -5.86 3.66 -9.63
N PRO A 187 -7.04 4.13 -9.22
CA PRO A 187 -7.95 4.99 -9.97
C PRO A 187 -7.28 6.28 -10.45
N PRO A 188 -7.76 6.89 -11.57
CA PRO A 188 -7.14 8.09 -12.12
C PRO A 188 -7.09 9.26 -11.14
N ALA A 189 -5.99 10.02 -11.15
CA ALA A 189 -5.80 11.16 -10.27
C ALA A 189 -6.82 12.30 -10.52
N VAL A 190 -7.39 12.39 -11.71
CA VAL A 190 -8.44 13.34 -12.07
C VAL A 190 -9.71 13.13 -11.24
N PHE A 191 -9.98 11.92 -10.77
CA PHE A 191 -11.08 11.61 -9.86
C PHE A 191 -10.74 11.81 -8.38
N GLY A 192 -9.62 12.44 -8.06
CA GLY A 192 -9.22 12.76 -6.70
C GLY A 192 -8.36 11.68 -6.00
N TYR A 193 -8.04 10.57 -6.66
CA TYR A 193 -7.26 9.50 -6.06
C TYR A 193 -5.75 9.79 -6.04
N ARG A 194 -5.10 9.42 -4.94
CA ARG A 194 -3.67 9.64 -4.66
C ARG A 194 -3.05 8.40 -4.00
N HIS A 195 -1.74 8.27 -4.14
CA HIS A 195 -0.96 7.41 -3.24
C HIS A 195 -0.81 8.07 -1.88
N VAL A 196 -0.74 7.27 -0.84
CA VAL A 196 -0.56 7.74 0.56
C VAL A 196 0.82 8.35 0.79
N HIS A 197 1.80 7.96 -0.01
CA HIS A 197 3.18 8.45 0.03
C HIS A 197 3.79 8.55 -1.37
N SER A 198 5.04 8.99 -1.46
CA SER A 198 5.80 9.02 -2.71
C SER A 198 6.00 7.61 -3.26
N VAL A 199 5.82 7.43 -4.57
CA VAL A 199 5.96 6.12 -5.23
C VAL A 199 7.44 5.83 -5.48
N TYR A 200 7.90 4.67 -5.03
CA TYR A 200 9.22 4.12 -5.34
C TYR A 200 9.17 3.47 -6.72
N THR A 201 9.93 4.00 -7.67
CA THR A 201 9.86 3.56 -9.06
C THR A 201 11.05 2.68 -9.41
N VAL A 202 10.80 1.49 -9.95
CA VAL A 202 11.79 0.53 -10.42
C VAL A 202 11.68 0.32 -11.93
N GLY A 203 12.69 -0.30 -12.53
CA GLY A 203 12.71 -0.62 -13.97
C GLY A 203 13.22 0.50 -14.88
N LYS A 204 13.24 0.22 -16.19
CA LYS A 204 13.66 1.14 -17.26
C LYS A 204 12.49 1.37 -18.21
N ARG A 205 12.24 2.65 -18.54
CA ARG A 205 11.15 3.05 -19.44
C ARG A 205 11.28 2.40 -20.82
N GLY A 206 10.14 1.99 -21.39
CA GLY A 206 10.05 1.44 -22.76
C GLY A 206 10.51 -0.01 -22.89
N LYS A 207 10.86 -0.69 -21.81
CA LYS A 207 11.27 -2.11 -21.85
C LYS A 207 10.09 -3.07 -22.00
N TYR A 208 8.90 -2.68 -21.49
CA TYR A 208 7.70 -3.51 -21.47
C TYR A 208 6.50 -2.76 -22.03
N ARG A 209 5.50 -3.50 -22.56
CA ARG A 209 4.17 -2.92 -22.79
C ARG A 209 3.53 -2.59 -21.44
N ARG A 210 2.68 -1.54 -21.41
CA ARG A 210 2.11 -1.01 -20.14
C ARG A 210 1.36 -2.05 -19.29
N VAL A 211 0.79 -3.07 -19.92
CA VAL A 211 0.07 -4.15 -19.22
C VAL A 211 1.04 -5.25 -18.76
N GLU A 212 2.12 -5.50 -19.52
CA GLU A 212 3.17 -6.48 -19.18
C GLU A 212 4.14 -5.95 -18.11
N ALA A 213 4.08 -4.65 -17.80
CA ALA A 213 4.92 -4.00 -16.79
C ALA A 213 4.36 -4.15 -15.37
N HIS A 214 3.13 -4.64 -15.22
CA HIS A 214 2.48 -4.90 -13.95
C HIS A 214 2.91 -6.28 -13.43
#